data_dd3fcb8a9b0b20de95507babc4abe5a2
#
_entry.id   dd3fcb8a9b0b20de95507babc4abe5a2
#
_cell.length_a   1.000
_cell.length_b   1.000
_cell.length_c   1.000
_cell.angle_alpha   90.00
_cell.angle_beta   90.00
_cell.angle_gamma   90.00
#
_symmetry.space_group_name_H-M   'P 1'
#
loop_
_entity.id
_entity.type
_entity.pdbx_description
1 polymer ?
#
loop_
_entity_poly.entity_id
_entity_poly.type
_entity_poly.pdbx_seq_one_letter_code
_entity_poly.pdbx_strand_id
1 'polypeptide(L)'
;MIRKLIDIQYMRNDQDFKRGTFRVRGDVVEIYPSASSGDAVRVEFFGDEIDRISEIDSLTGEVKCNLDHVAIFPNSHYVVEKEKMEKAIENIKKELAERIEYFKSEDKLLEAQRIEERTNFDIEMMQETGFCSGIENYSRHLAGLPAGCPPYTLMDYFPDDFMIIVDESHITCLLYTSPSPRD
;
A
#
# COMPACT_ATOMS: atom_id res chain seq x y z
N MET A 1 9.76 -13.82 11.67
CA MET A 1 8.64 -13.81 10.73
C MET A 1 7.60 -12.73 11.05
N ILE A 2 7.03 -12.63 12.25
CA ILE A 2 5.94 -11.67 12.63
C ILE A 2 6.29 -10.22 12.28
N ARG A 3 7.50 -9.74 12.58
CA ARG A 3 7.92 -8.37 12.23
C ARG A 3 7.79 -8.09 10.73
N LYS A 4 8.22 -9.03 9.88
CA LYS A 4 8.10 -8.88 8.43
C LYS A 4 6.64 -8.80 7.96
N LEU A 5 5.70 -9.50 8.62
CA LEU A 5 4.28 -9.38 8.31
C LEU A 5 3.73 -8.00 8.66
N ILE A 6 4.15 -7.43 9.79
CA ILE A 6 3.79 -6.06 10.18
C ILE A 6 4.39 -5.04 9.21
N ASP A 7 5.65 -5.22 8.82
CA ASP A 7 6.35 -4.34 7.86
C ASP A 7 5.62 -4.29 6.51
N ILE A 8 4.99 -5.40 6.08
CA ILE A 8 4.18 -5.48 4.87
C ILE A 8 2.68 -5.23 5.13
N GLN A 9 2.36 -4.55 6.24
CA GLN A 9 1.03 -4.03 6.59
C GLN A 9 -0.04 -5.09 6.89
N TYR A 10 0.36 -6.32 7.33
CA TYR A 10 -0.59 -7.27 7.90
C TYR A 10 -0.87 -6.92 9.36
N MET A 11 -2.14 -7.00 9.76
CA MET A 11 -2.55 -6.77 11.14
C MET A 11 -2.72 -8.11 11.88
N ARG A 12 -2.23 -8.16 13.14
CA ARG A 12 -2.54 -9.30 14.00
C ARG A 12 -3.99 -9.22 14.46
N ASN A 13 -4.74 -10.27 14.19
CA ASN A 13 -6.11 -10.41 14.68
C ASN A 13 -6.39 -11.89 14.98
N ASP A 14 -6.38 -12.23 16.26
CA ASP A 14 -6.58 -13.61 16.72
C ASP A 14 -8.07 -13.99 16.80
N GLN A 15 -8.99 -13.01 16.74
CA GLN A 15 -10.45 -13.22 16.86
C GLN A 15 -11.16 -13.20 15.51
N ASP A 16 -10.89 -12.19 14.68
CA ASP A 16 -11.53 -12.02 13.37
C ASP A 16 -10.48 -12.24 12.28
N PHE A 17 -10.39 -13.49 11.83
CA PHE A 17 -9.42 -13.92 10.82
C PHE A 17 -9.95 -13.63 9.43
N LYS A 18 -9.54 -12.50 8.88
CA LYS A 18 -9.93 -11.99 7.56
C LYS A 18 -8.75 -11.66 6.68
N ARG A 19 -8.99 -11.36 5.40
CA ARG A 19 -7.93 -10.98 4.46
C ARG A 19 -7.09 -9.83 5.01
N GLY A 20 -5.77 -9.94 4.82
CA GLY A 20 -4.82 -8.95 5.32
C GLY A 20 -4.54 -9.05 6.81
N THR A 21 -4.97 -10.13 7.47
CA THR A 21 -4.65 -10.38 8.88
C THR A 21 -3.82 -11.66 9.04
N PHE A 22 -3.15 -11.74 10.17
CA PHE A 22 -2.52 -12.96 10.63
C PHE A 22 -2.89 -13.22 12.09
N ARG A 23 -2.85 -14.49 12.50
CA ARG A 23 -3.03 -14.89 13.90
C ARG A 23 -1.91 -15.82 14.32
N VAL A 24 -1.64 -15.85 15.64
CA VAL A 24 -0.54 -16.64 16.20
C VAL A 24 -1.07 -17.48 17.35
N ARG A 25 -0.87 -18.78 17.28
CA ARG A 25 -1.26 -19.74 18.32
C ARG A 25 -0.10 -20.69 18.63
N GLY A 26 0.63 -20.40 19.70
CA GLY A 26 1.85 -21.15 20.01
C GLY A 26 2.89 -21.01 18.91
N ASP A 27 3.34 -22.12 18.38
CA ASP A 27 4.34 -22.19 17.31
C ASP A 27 3.72 -22.18 15.91
N VAL A 28 2.42 -21.82 15.79
CA VAL A 28 1.70 -21.76 14.52
C VAL A 28 1.36 -20.32 14.20
N VAL A 29 1.70 -19.90 12.99
CA VAL A 29 1.30 -18.61 12.41
C VAL A 29 0.39 -18.88 11.21
N GLU A 30 -0.81 -18.35 11.26
CA GLU A 30 -1.76 -18.43 10.14
C GLU A 30 -1.91 -17.04 9.53
N ILE A 31 -1.80 -16.97 8.21
CA ILE A 31 -1.81 -15.73 7.44
C ILE A 31 -2.94 -15.83 6.42
N TYR A 32 -3.80 -14.83 6.38
CA TYR A 32 -4.82 -14.74 5.33
C TYR A 32 -4.39 -13.70 4.28
N PRO A 33 -3.80 -14.13 3.15
CA PRO A 33 -3.29 -13.22 2.14
C PRO A 33 -4.40 -12.32 1.60
N SER A 34 -4.10 -11.06 1.35
CA SER A 34 -5.06 -10.08 0.80
C SER A 34 -5.57 -10.47 -0.59
N ALA A 35 -4.74 -11.13 -1.39
CA ALA A 35 -5.06 -11.58 -2.74
C ALA A 35 -5.78 -12.96 -2.79
N SER A 36 -5.92 -13.66 -1.66
CA SER A 36 -6.53 -14.99 -1.64
C SER A 36 -8.05 -14.93 -1.79
N SER A 37 -8.62 -15.93 -2.45
CA SER A 37 -10.07 -16.08 -2.67
C SER A 37 -10.80 -16.83 -1.56
N GLY A 38 -10.11 -17.32 -0.55
CA GLY A 38 -10.73 -18.10 0.55
C GLY A 38 -9.73 -18.92 1.34
N ASP A 39 -8.52 -19.04 0.84
CA ASP A 39 -7.49 -19.88 1.41
C ASP A 39 -6.49 -19.06 2.24
N ALA A 40 -6.06 -19.64 3.36
CA ALA A 40 -5.06 -19.06 4.22
C ALA A 40 -3.81 -19.96 4.25
N VAL A 41 -2.72 -19.39 4.69
CA VAL A 41 -1.44 -20.08 4.82
C VAL A 41 -1.14 -20.32 6.29
N ARG A 42 -0.87 -21.58 6.64
CA ARG A 42 -0.42 -21.98 7.95
C ARG A 42 1.07 -22.30 7.90
N VAL A 43 1.83 -21.67 8.79
CA VAL A 43 3.25 -21.94 8.97
C VAL A 43 3.45 -22.47 10.39
N GLU A 44 3.95 -23.69 10.49
CA GLU A 44 4.24 -24.38 11.73
C GLU A 44 5.75 -24.31 12.00
N PHE A 45 6.12 -23.94 13.22
CA PHE A 45 7.51 -23.81 13.63
C PHE A 45 7.90 -24.91 14.59
N PHE A 46 9.14 -25.32 14.49
CA PHE A 46 9.82 -26.12 15.53
C PHE A 46 11.04 -25.33 16.01
N GLY A 47 10.91 -24.65 17.15
CA GLY A 47 11.89 -23.68 17.59
C GLY A 47 11.98 -22.49 16.63
N ASP A 48 13.15 -22.26 16.07
CA ASP A 48 13.40 -21.15 15.14
C ASP A 48 13.29 -21.55 13.65
N GLU A 49 13.02 -22.83 13.37
CA GLU A 49 12.92 -23.37 12.01
C GLU A 49 11.47 -23.57 11.60
N ILE A 50 11.19 -23.44 10.30
CA ILE A 50 9.89 -23.76 9.72
C ILE A 50 9.84 -25.29 9.53
N ASP A 51 8.92 -25.93 10.22
CA ASP A 51 8.68 -27.38 10.10
C ASP A 51 7.76 -27.68 8.92
N ARG A 52 6.68 -26.90 8.76
CA ARG A 52 5.69 -27.13 7.71
C ARG A 52 5.04 -25.84 7.24
N ILE A 53 4.75 -25.80 5.95
CA ILE A 53 3.88 -24.79 5.35
C ILE A 53 2.71 -25.50 4.70
N SER A 54 1.49 -25.05 4.96
CA SER A 54 0.29 -25.64 4.37
C SER A 54 -0.73 -24.57 3.99
N GLU A 55 -1.46 -24.85 2.94
CA GLU A 55 -2.65 -24.12 2.56
C GLU A 55 -3.85 -24.67 3.31
N ILE A 56 -4.61 -23.80 3.93
CA ILE A 56 -5.76 -24.16 4.75
C ILE A 56 -7.01 -23.39 4.30
N ASP A 57 -8.16 -23.99 4.51
CA ASP A 57 -9.42 -23.25 4.43
C ASP A 57 -9.51 -22.25 5.57
N SER A 58 -9.79 -20.99 5.25
CA SER A 58 -9.78 -19.89 6.24
C SER A 58 -10.87 -19.98 7.30
N LEU A 59 -11.98 -20.69 7.00
CA LEU A 59 -13.14 -20.84 7.88
C LEU A 59 -13.02 -22.08 8.76
N THR A 60 -12.73 -23.24 8.13
CA THR A 60 -12.69 -24.53 8.84
C THR A 60 -11.32 -24.82 9.44
N GLY A 61 -10.26 -24.25 8.87
CA GLY A 61 -8.87 -24.55 9.24
C GLY A 61 -8.38 -25.90 8.71
N GLU A 62 -9.14 -26.56 7.85
CA GLU A 62 -8.73 -27.83 7.23
C GLU A 62 -7.55 -27.61 6.29
N VAL A 63 -6.57 -28.51 6.36
CA VAL A 63 -5.39 -28.50 5.47
C VAL A 63 -5.83 -29.01 4.10
N LYS A 64 -5.64 -28.19 3.08
CA LYS A 64 -5.90 -28.54 1.67
C LYS A 64 -4.71 -29.21 1.04
N CYS A 65 -3.53 -28.63 1.20
CA CYS A 65 -2.28 -29.16 0.69
C CYS A 65 -1.09 -28.65 1.50
N ASN A 66 0.04 -29.36 1.41
CA ASN A 66 1.32 -28.91 1.91
C ASN A 66 2.07 -28.16 0.79
N LEU A 67 2.80 -27.14 1.18
CA LEU A 67 3.56 -26.27 0.29
C LEU A 67 5.06 -26.33 0.65
N ASP A 68 5.92 -26.39 -0.36
CA ASP A 68 7.36 -26.28 -0.16
C ASP A 68 7.78 -24.82 0.07
N HIS A 69 7.06 -23.88 -0.54
CA HIS A 69 7.29 -22.44 -0.39
C HIS A 69 6.00 -21.65 -0.65
N VAL A 70 5.92 -20.45 -0.11
CA VAL A 70 4.83 -19.52 -0.36
C VAL A 70 5.35 -18.08 -0.39
N ALA A 71 4.87 -17.28 -1.32
CA ALA A 71 5.12 -15.85 -1.37
C ALA A 71 3.95 -15.10 -0.72
N ILE A 72 4.24 -14.33 0.32
CA ILE A 72 3.26 -13.43 0.96
C ILE A 72 3.54 -12.02 0.47
N PHE A 73 2.65 -11.50 -0.34
CA PHE A 73 2.73 -10.14 -0.87
C PHE A 73 2.21 -9.11 0.12
N PRO A 74 2.62 -7.84 0.02
CA PRO A 74 2.14 -6.77 0.88
C PRO A 74 0.60 -6.66 0.89
N ASN A 75 0.05 -6.31 2.06
CA ASN A 75 -1.39 -6.18 2.25
C ASN A 75 -1.98 -4.90 1.64
N SER A 76 -1.17 -3.89 1.42
CA SER A 76 -1.59 -2.62 0.82
C SER A 76 -0.62 -2.16 -0.26
N HIS A 77 -1.08 -1.19 -1.07
CA HIS A 77 -0.23 -0.51 -2.04
C HIS A 77 0.74 0.44 -1.33
N TYR A 78 1.83 0.80 -2.03
CA TYR A 78 2.83 1.76 -1.56
C TYR A 78 3.61 1.32 -0.31
N VAL A 79 3.66 0.02 -0.03
CA VAL A 79 4.57 -0.52 0.99
C VAL A 79 5.99 -0.49 0.41
N VAL A 80 6.84 0.33 0.99
CA VAL A 80 8.23 0.50 0.58
C VAL A 80 9.19 0.21 1.72
N GLU A 81 10.42 -0.13 1.39
CA GLU A 81 11.48 -0.32 2.37
C GLU A 81 11.75 0.96 3.16
N LYS A 82 12.14 0.82 4.41
CA LYS A 82 12.35 1.94 5.34
C LYS A 82 13.30 3.01 4.78
N GLU A 83 14.40 2.60 4.16
CA GLU A 83 15.36 3.53 3.57
C GLU A 83 14.76 4.35 2.41
N LYS A 84 13.90 3.73 1.60
CA LYS A 84 13.17 4.42 0.53
C LYS A 84 12.14 5.39 1.09
N MET A 85 11.45 5.01 2.16
CA MET A 85 10.50 5.87 2.86
C MET A 85 11.20 7.11 3.43
N GLU A 86 12.34 6.96 4.09
CA GLU A 86 13.11 8.07 4.64
C GLU A 86 13.53 9.07 3.55
N LYS A 87 14.03 8.58 2.41
CA LYS A 87 14.37 9.44 1.25
C LYS A 87 13.14 10.14 0.66
N ALA A 88 12.01 9.43 0.57
CA ALA A 88 10.77 10.03 0.10
C ALA A 88 10.33 11.18 1.02
N ILE A 89 10.38 10.97 2.34
CA ILE A 89 10.04 11.99 3.34
C ILE A 89 10.94 13.22 3.23
N GLU A 90 12.26 13.04 3.02
CA GLU A 90 13.17 14.16 2.81
C GLU A 90 12.79 14.99 1.56
N ASN A 91 12.42 14.31 0.47
CA ASN A 91 11.99 14.98 -0.75
C ASN A 91 10.66 15.70 -0.59
N ILE A 92 9.70 15.08 0.13
CA ILE A 92 8.41 15.70 0.47
C ILE A 92 8.61 16.96 1.29
N LYS A 93 9.50 16.94 2.30
CA LYS A 93 9.82 18.13 3.11
C LYS A 93 10.41 19.28 2.29
N LYS A 94 11.29 18.98 1.32
CA LYS A 94 11.85 19.99 0.42
C LYS A 94 10.78 20.63 -0.45
N GLU A 95 9.96 19.80 -1.10
CA GLU A 95 8.86 20.29 -1.94
C GLU A 95 7.81 21.07 -1.12
N LEU A 96 7.52 20.65 0.11
CA LEU A 96 6.64 21.37 1.03
C LEU A 96 7.17 22.78 1.30
N ALA A 97 8.45 22.93 1.61
CA ALA A 97 9.05 24.23 1.89
C ALA A 97 8.93 25.18 0.67
N GLU A 98 9.26 24.70 -0.53
CA GLU A 98 9.10 25.45 -1.77
C GLU A 98 7.65 25.84 -2.02
N ARG A 99 6.71 24.95 -1.73
CA ARG A 99 5.28 25.19 -1.94
C ARG A 99 4.70 26.20 -0.94
N ILE A 100 5.16 26.15 0.30
CA ILE A 100 4.78 27.15 1.33
C ILE A 100 5.27 28.54 0.92
N GLU A 101 6.51 28.68 0.45
CA GLU A 101 7.04 29.95 -0.03
C GLU A 101 6.23 30.48 -1.21
N TYR A 102 5.90 29.62 -2.17
CA TYR A 102 5.04 29.97 -3.29
C TYR A 102 3.68 30.51 -2.83
N PHE A 103 2.97 29.82 -1.93
CA PHE A 103 1.67 30.28 -1.43
C PHE A 103 1.78 31.60 -0.66
N LYS A 104 2.85 31.80 0.10
CA LYS A 104 3.11 33.07 0.80
C LYS A 104 3.38 34.21 -0.18
N SER A 105 4.08 33.95 -1.28
CA SER A 105 4.35 34.99 -2.31
C SER A 105 3.07 35.39 -3.07
N GLU A 106 2.09 34.50 -3.15
CA GLU A 106 0.77 34.74 -3.75
C GLU A 106 -0.27 35.28 -2.75
N ASP A 107 0.15 35.64 -1.51
CA ASP A 107 -0.70 36.10 -0.42
C ASP A 107 -1.80 35.10 0.00
N LYS A 108 -1.54 33.77 -0.23
CA LYS A 108 -2.43 32.66 0.10
C LYS A 108 -2.02 32.02 1.42
N LEU A 109 -2.13 32.78 2.52
CA LEU A 109 -1.63 32.37 3.84
C LEU A 109 -2.39 31.18 4.41
N LEU A 110 -3.70 31.09 4.16
CA LEU A 110 -4.53 29.98 4.64
C LEU A 110 -4.17 28.66 3.94
N GLU A 111 -3.93 28.71 2.63
CA GLU A 111 -3.49 27.56 1.85
C GLU A 111 -2.09 27.10 2.27
N ALA A 112 -1.19 28.05 2.53
CA ALA A 112 0.12 27.75 3.07
C ALA A 112 0.06 27.01 4.41
N GLN A 113 -0.76 27.50 5.36
CA GLN A 113 -0.94 26.86 6.64
C GLN A 113 -1.56 25.45 6.50
N ARG A 114 -2.62 25.31 5.71
CA ARG A 114 -3.31 24.02 5.54
C ARG A 114 -2.42 22.95 4.93
N ILE A 115 -1.63 23.30 3.90
CA ILE A 115 -0.72 22.32 3.28
C ILE A 115 0.40 21.94 4.25
N GLU A 116 0.91 22.88 5.01
CA GLU A 116 1.94 22.65 6.03
C GLU A 116 1.44 21.69 7.12
N GLU A 117 0.30 21.98 7.74
CA GLU A 117 -0.29 21.16 8.80
C GLU A 117 -0.59 19.75 8.31
N ARG A 118 -1.26 19.62 7.15
CA ARG A 118 -1.64 18.31 6.59
C ARG A 118 -0.42 17.49 6.23
N THR A 119 0.54 18.08 5.51
CA THR A 119 1.71 17.31 5.05
C THR A 119 2.59 16.90 6.23
N ASN A 120 2.75 17.73 7.25
CA ASN A 120 3.49 17.35 8.45
C ASN A 120 2.81 16.21 9.20
N PHE A 121 1.49 16.22 9.32
CA PHE A 121 0.73 15.12 9.90
C PHE A 121 0.91 13.83 9.09
N ASP A 122 0.81 13.89 7.76
CA ASP A 122 1.00 12.73 6.88
C ASP A 122 2.43 12.17 7.00
N ILE A 123 3.45 13.05 7.12
CA ILE A 123 4.85 12.66 7.36
C ILE A 123 5.00 11.92 8.69
N GLU A 124 4.41 12.44 9.76
CA GLU A 124 4.41 11.79 11.07
C GLU A 124 3.81 10.38 10.99
N MET A 125 2.65 10.25 10.36
CA MET A 125 1.99 8.97 10.15
C MET A 125 2.86 7.99 9.34
N MET A 126 3.51 8.46 8.26
CA MET A 126 4.43 7.63 7.48
C MET A 126 5.66 7.20 8.27
N GLN A 127 6.18 8.04 9.16
CA GLN A 127 7.33 7.70 10.01
C GLN A 127 6.98 6.66 11.08
N GLU A 128 5.80 6.78 11.70
CA GLU A 128 5.37 5.91 12.79
C GLU A 128 4.80 4.57 12.31
N THR A 129 4.00 4.59 11.26
CA THR A 129 3.24 3.41 10.82
C THR A 129 3.63 2.89 9.43
N GLY A 130 4.45 3.63 8.68
CA GLY A 130 4.76 3.33 7.28
C GLY A 130 3.62 3.65 6.32
N PHE A 131 2.56 4.33 6.78
CA PHE A 131 1.36 4.61 5.99
C PHE A 131 0.70 5.93 6.42
N CYS A 132 0.02 6.61 5.50
CA CYS A 132 -0.88 7.73 5.82
C CYS A 132 -2.14 7.66 4.95
N SER A 133 -3.19 8.36 5.37
CA SER A 133 -4.41 8.49 4.54
C SER A 133 -4.12 9.35 3.32
N GLY A 134 -4.38 8.82 2.12
CA GLY A 134 -4.05 9.51 0.87
C GLY A 134 -2.58 9.36 0.47
N ILE A 135 -1.93 8.26 0.87
CA ILE A 135 -0.53 7.97 0.56
C ILE A 135 -0.24 8.00 -0.96
N GLU A 136 -1.26 7.77 -1.78
CA GLU A 136 -1.19 7.89 -3.25
C GLU A 136 -0.79 9.30 -3.72
N ASN A 137 -1.06 10.34 -2.94
CA ASN A 137 -0.63 11.70 -3.24
C ASN A 137 0.91 11.85 -3.19
N TYR A 138 1.58 10.96 -2.51
CA TYR A 138 3.04 10.91 -2.38
C TYR A 138 3.68 9.82 -3.27
N SER A 139 2.89 9.17 -4.15
CA SER A 139 3.33 8.06 -5.00
C SER A 139 4.60 8.35 -5.79
N ARG A 140 4.75 9.56 -6.33
CA ARG A 140 5.94 10.02 -7.05
C ARG A 140 7.19 9.94 -6.18
N HIS A 141 7.12 10.42 -4.94
CA HIS A 141 8.24 10.41 -3.99
C HIS A 141 8.58 8.99 -3.55
N LEU A 142 7.55 8.19 -3.26
CA LEU A 142 7.70 6.79 -2.84
C LEU A 142 8.29 5.92 -3.96
N ALA A 143 7.94 6.19 -5.21
CA ALA A 143 8.49 5.52 -6.38
C ALA A 143 9.84 6.09 -6.84
N GLY A 144 10.30 7.22 -6.25
CA GLY A 144 11.55 7.88 -6.65
C GLY A 144 11.50 8.52 -8.05
N LEU A 145 10.30 8.88 -8.53
CA LEU A 145 10.12 9.45 -9.85
C LEU A 145 10.42 10.97 -9.86
N PRO A 146 10.96 11.51 -10.96
CA PRO A 146 11.19 12.94 -11.12
C PRO A 146 9.88 13.73 -11.19
N ALA A 147 9.96 15.04 -10.97
CA ALA A 147 8.80 15.93 -11.06
C ALA A 147 8.18 15.90 -12.46
N GLY A 148 6.84 15.86 -12.51
CA GLY A 148 6.07 15.80 -13.77
C GLY A 148 5.85 14.40 -14.33
N CYS A 149 6.50 13.36 -13.78
CA CYS A 149 6.21 11.98 -14.17
C CYS A 149 4.87 11.52 -13.56
N PRO A 150 4.01 10.86 -14.34
CA PRO A 150 2.81 10.23 -13.81
C PRO A 150 3.18 9.04 -12.90
N PRO A 151 2.33 8.72 -11.91
CA PRO A 151 2.50 7.51 -11.12
C PRO A 151 2.30 6.27 -11.99
N TYR A 152 2.87 5.15 -11.57
CA TYR A 152 2.61 3.86 -12.19
C TYR A 152 1.12 3.49 -12.06
N THR A 153 0.58 3.02 -13.16
CA THR A 153 -0.81 2.56 -13.27
C THR A 153 -0.86 1.07 -13.59
N LEU A 154 -2.04 0.46 -13.52
CA LEU A 154 -2.22 -0.93 -13.93
C LEU A 154 -1.80 -1.17 -15.38
N MET A 155 -1.93 -0.15 -16.24
CA MET A 155 -1.55 -0.23 -17.65
C MET A 155 -0.05 -0.46 -17.86
N ASP A 156 0.78 0.02 -16.94
CA ASP A 156 2.24 -0.14 -17.01
C ASP A 156 2.71 -1.59 -16.81
N TYR A 157 1.81 -2.47 -16.34
CA TYR A 157 2.08 -3.91 -16.14
C TYR A 157 1.60 -4.78 -17.29
N PHE A 158 0.92 -4.19 -18.27
CA PHE A 158 0.49 -4.94 -19.45
C PHE A 158 1.65 -5.08 -20.45
N PRO A 159 1.64 -6.12 -21.28
CA PRO A 159 2.59 -6.22 -22.39
C PRO A 159 2.37 -5.06 -23.38
N ASP A 160 3.39 -4.75 -24.21
CA ASP A 160 3.31 -3.63 -25.17
C ASP A 160 2.16 -3.78 -26.19
N ASP A 161 1.78 -5.02 -26.50
CA ASP A 161 0.66 -5.32 -27.38
C ASP A 161 -0.53 -5.82 -26.54
N PHE A 162 -1.45 -4.91 -26.22
CA PHE A 162 -2.69 -5.21 -25.51
C PHE A 162 -3.88 -4.42 -26.06
N MET A 163 -5.07 -4.95 -25.85
CA MET A 163 -6.31 -4.32 -26.23
C MET A 163 -7.13 -3.95 -24.99
N ILE A 164 -7.60 -2.69 -24.93
CA ILE A 164 -8.52 -2.24 -23.89
C ILE A 164 -9.93 -2.26 -24.46
N ILE A 165 -10.83 -2.98 -23.77
CA ILE A 165 -12.26 -2.95 -24.06
C ILE A 165 -12.94 -2.26 -22.87
N VAL A 166 -13.48 -1.07 -23.11
CA VAL A 166 -14.15 -0.27 -22.08
C VAL A 166 -15.63 -0.41 -22.24
N ASP A 167 -16.26 -1.12 -21.29
CA ASP A 167 -17.71 -1.15 -21.17
C ASP A 167 -18.17 0.11 -20.40
N GLU A 168 -19.33 0.66 -20.76
CA GLU A 168 -19.89 1.87 -20.13
C GLU A 168 -18.87 3.04 -20.11
N SER A 169 -18.27 3.31 -21.25
CA SER A 169 -17.19 4.31 -21.39
C SER A 169 -17.56 5.71 -20.89
N HIS A 170 -18.85 6.06 -20.89
CA HIS A 170 -19.35 7.32 -20.36
C HIS A 170 -19.18 7.45 -18.84
N ILE A 171 -19.16 6.35 -18.08
CA ILE A 171 -18.90 6.33 -16.64
C ILE A 171 -17.39 6.48 -16.37
N THR A 172 -16.58 5.83 -17.19
CA THR A 172 -15.12 5.86 -17.05
C THR A 172 -14.52 7.20 -17.44
N CYS A 173 -15.16 7.89 -18.38
CA CYS A 173 -14.67 9.16 -18.91
C CYS A 173 -15.19 10.34 -18.09
N LEU A 174 -14.49 10.69 -17.02
CA LEU A 174 -14.75 11.90 -16.21
C LEU A 174 -14.74 13.19 -17.04
N LEU A 175 -14.24 13.16 -18.27
CA LEU A 175 -14.26 14.28 -19.20
C LEU A 175 -15.68 14.77 -19.51
N TYR A 176 -16.68 13.89 -19.38
CA TYR A 176 -18.08 14.27 -19.56
C TYR A 176 -18.72 14.87 -18.30
N THR A 177 -18.10 14.70 -17.15
CA THR A 177 -18.59 15.21 -15.88
C THR A 177 -17.74 16.36 -15.31
N SER A 178 -16.55 16.59 -15.88
CA SER A 178 -15.72 17.75 -15.59
C SER A 178 -15.97 18.85 -16.63
N PRO A 179 -15.90 20.14 -16.26
CA PRO A 179 -15.94 21.22 -17.21
C PRO A 179 -14.86 20.99 -18.29
N SER A 180 -15.30 20.86 -19.52
CA SER A 180 -14.39 20.69 -20.64
C SER A 180 -13.65 22.01 -20.88
N PRO A 181 -12.36 22.00 -21.23
CA PRO A 181 -11.68 23.21 -21.69
C PRO A 181 -12.28 23.84 -22.95
N ARG A 182 -13.30 23.19 -23.53
CA ARG A 182 -14.03 23.67 -24.72
C ARG A 182 -15.36 24.32 -24.38
N ASP A 183 -15.82 24.21 -23.14
CA ASP A 183 -17.00 24.88 -22.60
C ASP A 183 -16.56 26.13 -21.84
#